data_2d023cd31271756a89cacb7e6e57dc70
#
_entry.id   2d023cd31271756a89cacb7e6e57dc70
#
_cell.length_a   1.000
_cell.length_b   1.000
_cell.length_c   1.000
_cell.angle_alpha   90.00
_cell.angle_beta   90.00
_cell.angle_gamma   90.00
#
_symmetry.space_group_name_H-M   'P 1'
#
loop_
_entity.id
_entity.type
_entity.pdbx_description
1 polymer ?
#
loop_
_entity_poly.entity_id
_entity_poly.type
_entity_poly.pdbx_seq_one_letter_code
_entity_poly.pdbx_strand_id
1 'polypeptide(L)'
;MNRRLFTVRTLMTSVAAAALLWGCSKSTPDAPAAASAASATAGLQARIVVGLDDNFPPMGFRDAKGELVGYDLDLAREAGKRLGVEMEFKPIDWSAKEAELNGKRVDLLWNGMTITEERKKNVNFTKPYMQNHQIVIVTAQSPIQAKAELAGKVVGIQDGSSAVEAVQKDPVSKDIKELKKFGDNVAALMDLTTGRLDAVVVDEVVGRYYTSKKPGEYRILTDNFGSEDYGVAVRKDDAELLSRLDQTLDAMAADGSAKAIYDKWFSEAKQ
;
A
#
# COMPACT_ATOMS: atom_id res chain seq x y z
N MET A 1 -33.75 44.53 -45.45
CA MET A 1 -34.15 44.57 -46.85
C MET A 1 -34.03 43.17 -47.46
N ASN A 2 -35.13 42.65 -47.98
CA ASN A 2 -35.36 41.51 -48.91
C ASN A 2 -34.94 40.12 -48.42
N ARG A 3 -35.87 39.27 -47.96
CA ARG A 3 -36.92 38.48 -48.60
C ARG A 3 -36.38 37.59 -49.78
N ARG A 4 -36.42 36.24 -49.59
CA ARG A 4 -37.34 35.42 -50.39
C ARG A 4 -37.39 33.96 -49.86
N LEU A 5 -38.56 33.51 -49.51
CA LEU A 5 -39.08 32.16 -49.47
C LEU A 5 -39.05 31.51 -50.86
N PHE A 6 -38.86 30.18 -50.90
CA PHE A 6 -39.60 29.35 -51.86
C PHE A 6 -39.88 27.96 -51.23
N THR A 7 -41.15 27.72 -51.14
CA THR A 7 -41.81 26.43 -50.86
C THR A 7 -42.18 25.79 -52.20
N VAL A 8 -41.94 24.50 -52.35
CA VAL A 8 -42.78 23.69 -53.29
C VAL A 8 -42.97 22.30 -52.76
N ARG A 9 -44.18 21.88 -52.86
CA ARG A 9 -44.90 20.67 -52.45
C ARG A 9 -44.82 19.54 -53.50
N THR A 10 -45.24 18.34 -53.03
CA THR A 10 -46.00 17.29 -53.72
C THR A 10 -45.13 16.16 -54.29
N LEU A 11 -45.46 14.85 -54.32
CA LEU A 11 -46.68 14.07 -54.04
C LEU A 11 -46.32 12.57 -53.92
N MET A 12 -47.21 11.81 -53.32
CA MET A 12 -47.28 10.35 -53.18
C MET A 12 -46.93 9.50 -54.39
N THR A 13 -46.41 8.30 -54.13
CA THR A 13 -47.09 7.05 -54.61
C THR A 13 -46.54 5.79 -53.89
N SER A 14 -47.47 4.97 -53.46
CA SER A 14 -47.30 3.67 -52.81
C SER A 14 -47.02 2.59 -53.85
N VAL A 15 -46.12 1.63 -53.57
CA VAL A 15 -46.21 0.26 -54.11
C VAL A 15 -45.65 -0.71 -53.10
N ALA A 16 -46.47 -1.65 -52.67
CA ALA A 16 -46.08 -2.80 -51.85
C ALA A 16 -45.49 -3.91 -52.71
N ALA A 17 -44.39 -4.50 -52.27
CA ALA A 17 -43.98 -5.82 -52.75
C ALA A 17 -43.28 -6.55 -51.59
N ALA A 18 -43.90 -7.62 -51.14
CA ALA A 18 -43.33 -8.59 -50.24
C ALA A 18 -42.27 -9.46 -50.93
N ALA A 19 -41.09 -9.59 -50.36
CA ALA A 19 -40.15 -10.63 -50.71
C ALA A 19 -39.51 -11.21 -49.42
N LEU A 20 -39.90 -12.43 -49.12
CA LEU A 20 -39.30 -13.28 -48.08
C LEU A 20 -37.88 -13.67 -48.53
N LEU A 21 -36.86 -13.24 -47.86
CA LEU A 21 -35.53 -13.81 -47.96
C LEU A 21 -35.04 -14.23 -46.55
N TRP A 22 -34.92 -15.53 -46.39
CA TRP A 22 -34.23 -16.18 -45.29
C TRP A 22 -32.74 -15.76 -45.34
N GLY A 23 -32.30 -14.92 -44.41
CA GLY A 23 -30.91 -14.58 -44.23
C GLY A 23 -30.43 -15.17 -42.90
N CYS A 24 -29.55 -16.18 -43.00
CA CYS A 24 -28.79 -16.68 -41.85
C CYS A 24 -28.01 -15.54 -41.21
N SER A 25 -28.43 -15.12 -40.01
CA SER A 25 -27.68 -14.21 -39.17
C SER A 25 -26.54 -15.01 -38.52
N LYS A 26 -25.30 -14.78 -38.97
CA LYS A 26 -24.11 -15.19 -38.22
C LYS A 26 -24.07 -14.36 -36.96
N SER A 27 -24.32 -15.00 -35.83
CA SER A 27 -24.04 -14.45 -34.52
C SER A 27 -22.53 -14.26 -34.35
N THR A 28 -22.09 -13.02 -34.34
CA THR A 28 -20.78 -12.62 -33.78
C THR A 28 -20.81 -12.89 -32.28
N PRO A 29 -19.79 -13.53 -31.71
CA PRO A 29 -19.73 -13.66 -30.24
C PRO A 29 -19.45 -12.29 -29.64
N ASP A 30 -20.43 -11.77 -28.92
CA ASP A 30 -20.29 -10.58 -28.08
C ASP A 30 -19.21 -10.80 -27.03
N ALA A 31 -18.34 -9.83 -26.89
CA ALA A 31 -17.22 -9.84 -25.98
C ALA A 31 -17.68 -9.78 -24.51
N PRO A 32 -17.27 -10.73 -23.64
CA PRO A 32 -17.69 -10.73 -22.22
C PRO A 32 -16.93 -9.73 -21.33
N ALA A 33 -16.04 -8.89 -21.87
CA ALA A 33 -15.17 -8.04 -21.07
C ALA A 33 -15.86 -6.81 -20.44
N ALA A 34 -16.88 -6.24 -21.08
CA ALA A 34 -17.56 -5.04 -20.56
C ALA A 34 -18.55 -5.34 -19.42
N ALA A 35 -19.18 -6.52 -19.42
CA ALA A 35 -20.10 -6.92 -18.37
C ALA A 35 -19.38 -7.27 -17.05
N SER A 36 -18.15 -7.79 -17.13
CA SER A 36 -17.35 -8.13 -15.95
C SER A 36 -16.86 -6.88 -15.20
N ALA A 37 -16.47 -5.81 -15.92
CA ALA A 37 -16.02 -4.56 -15.30
C ALA A 37 -17.18 -3.79 -14.61
N ALA A 38 -18.36 -3.77 -15.24
CA ALA A 38 -19.53 -3.11 -14.67
C ALA A 38 -20.07 -3.81 -13.39
N SER A 39 -19.85 -5.12 -13.26
CA SER A 39 -20.23 -5.89 -12.07
C SER A 39 -19.22 -5.68 -10.92
N ALA A 40 -17.96 -5.36 -11.22
CA ALA A 40 -16.91 -5.17 -10.22
C ALA A 40 -17.02 -3.82 -9.48
N THR A 41 -17.61 -2.79 -10.11
CA THR A 41 -17.77 -1.45 -9.51
C THR A 41 -19.09 -1.24 -8.79
N ALA A 42 -20.06 -2.17 -8.89
CA ALA A 42 -21.34 -2.04 -8.22
C ALA A 42 -21.14 -2.03 -6.69
N GLY A 43 -21.39 -0.88 -6.04
CA GLY A 43 -21.29 -0.68 -4.59
C GLY A 43 -19.99 0.00 -4.10
N LEU A 44 -18.90 0.04 -4.86
CA LEU A 44 -17.71 0.79 -4.47
C LEU A 44 -17.75 2.24 -5.00
N GLN A 45 -17.08 3.15 -4.28
CA GLN A 45 -16.82 4.50 -4.79
C GLN A 45 -15.90 4.43 -6.01
N ALA A 46 -16.09 5.34 -6.98
CA ALA A 46 -15.25 5.39 -8.18
C ALA A 46 -13.77 5.70 -7.87
N ARG A 47 -13.51 6.27 -6.70
CA ARG A 47 -12.18 6.62 -6.18
C ARG A 47 -12.05 6.16 -4.74
N ILE A 48 -10.88 5.59 -4.41
CA ILE A 48 -10.49 5.15 -3.07
C ILE A 48 -9.21 5.87 -2.68
N VAL A 49 -9.22 6.54 -1.53
CA VAL A 49 -8.07 7.29 -1.01
C VAL A 49 -7.24 6.37 -0.10
N VAL A 50 -5.99 6.16 -0.49
CA VAL A 50 -5.00 5.33 0.22
C VAL A 50 -4.12 6.22 1.09
N GLY A 51 -4.19 6.07 2.41
CA GLY A 51 -3.28 6.73 3.36
C GLY A 51 -1.95 5.98 3.47
N LEU A 52 -0.84 6.72 3.41
CA LEU A 52 0.52 6.16 3.49
C LEU A 52 1.50 7.15 4.13
N ASP A 53 2.62 6.62 4.65
CA ASP A 53 3.83 7.38 4.96
C ASP A 53 4.69 7.45 3.68
N ASP A 54 5.00 8.64 3.18
CA ASP A 54 5.79 8.81 1.96
C ASP A 54 7.32 8.80 2.17
N ASN A 55 7.75 8.37 3.38
CA ASN A 55 9.13 8.13 3.78
C ASN A 55 9.39 6.68 4.23
N PHE A 56 8.69 5.70 3.65
CA PHE A 56 8.76 4.27 4.02
C PHE A 56 9.20 3.37 2.85
N PRO A 57 10.44 3.54 2.32
CA PRO A 57 10.94 2.72 1.21
C PRO A 57 11.20 1.26 1.65
N PRO A 58 11.01 0.29 0.75
CA PRO A 58 10.52 0.39 -0.61
C PRO A 58 9.00 0.28 -0.74
N MET A 59 8.24 0.33 0.37
CA MET A 59 6.79 0.12 0.40
C MET A 59 6.04 1.31 -0.20
N GLY A 60 6.27 2.53 0.33
CA GLY A 60 5.74 3.78 -0.17
C GLY A 60 6.69 4.93 0.14
N PHE A 61 7.15 5.63 -0.88
CA PHE A 61 8.11 6.72 -0.69
C PHE A 61 8.17 7.65 -1.90
N ARG A 62 8.86 8.78 -1.74
CA ARG A 62 9.17 9.67 -2.87
C ARG A 62 10.51 9.30 -3.48
N ASP A 63 10.51 9.12 -4.79
CA ASP A 63 11.72 8.90 -5.57
C ASP A 63 12.54 10.21 -5.72
N ALA A 64 13.67 10.14 -6.43
CA ALA A 64 14.55 11.29 -6.69
C ALA A 64 13.87 12.44 -7.48
N LYS A 65 12.72 12.17 -8.11
CA LYS A 65 11.92 13.17 -8.85
C LYS A 65 10.79 13.74 -7.99
N GLY A 66 10.62 13.22 -6.75
CA GLY A 66 9.52 13.58 -5.86
C GLY A 66 8.22 12.81 -6.12
N GLU A 67 8.22 11.86 -7.05
CA GLU A 67 7.05 11.05 -7.37
C GLU A 67 6.80 9.97 -6.31
N LEU A 68 5.52 9.73 -5.98
CA LEU A 68 5.13 8.66 -5.08
C LEU A 68 5.24 7.31 -5.78
N VAL A 69 6.13 6.47 -5.27
CA VAL A 69 6.44 5.13 -5.79
C VAL A 69 6.53 4.13 -4.64
N GLY A 70 6.51 2.84 -4.95
CA GLY A 70 6.73 1.79 -3.95
C GLY A 70 5.95 0.52 -4.25
N TYR A 71 6.33 -0.53 -3.53
CA TYR A 71 5.73 -1.86 -3.65
C TYR A 71 4.23 -1.83 -3.37
N ASP A 72 3.83 -1.20 -2.26
CA ASP A 72 2.42 -1.13 -1.87
C ASP A 72 1.60 -0.24 -2.81
N LEU A 73 2.22 0.81 -3.37
CA LEU A 73 1.55 1.65 -4.35
C LEU A 73 1.28 0.88 -5.65
N ASP A 74 2.23 0.05 -6.09
CA ASP A 74 2.05 -0.77 -7.29
C ASP A 74 1.00 -1.87 -7.05
N LEU A 75 0.99 -2.50 -5.87
CA LEU A 75 -0.08 -3.44 -5.49
C LEU A 75 -1.45 -2.75 -5.48
N ALA A 76 -1.54 -1.57 -4.86
CA ALA A 76 -2.78 -0.81 -4.78
C ALA A 76 -3.28 -0.38 -6.17
N ARG A 77 -2.38 0.08 -7.06
CA ARG A 77 -2.74 0.44 -8.45
C ARG A 77 -3.30 -0.76 -9.22
N GLU A 78 -2.65 -1.93 -9.12
CA GLU A 78 -3.14 -3.15 -9.77
C GLU A 78 -4.49 -3.61 -9.16
N ALA A 79 -4.64 -3.52 -7.85
CA ALA A 79 -5.91 -3.82 -7.18
C ALA A 79 -7.02 -2.86 -7.64
N GLY A 80 -6.75 -1.56 -7.70
CA GLY A 80 -7.70 -0.56 -8.18
C GLY A 80 -8.15 -0.81 -9.61
N LYS A 81 -7.21 -1.16 -10.50
CA LYS A 81 -7.52 -1.54 -11.88
C LYS A 81 -8.49 -2.72 -11.95
N ARG A 82 -8.29 -3.75 -11.12
CA ARG A 82 -9.18 -4.93 -11.07
C ARG A 82 -10.54 -4.63 -10.47
N LEU A 83 -10.58 -3.76 -9.47
CA LEU A 83 -11.82 -3.29 -8.85
C LEU A 83 -12.58 -2.27 -9.71
N GLY A 84 -11.94 -1.73 -10.76
CA GLY A 84 -12.51 -0.69 -11.60
C GLY A 84 -12.63 0.67 -10.89
N VAL A 85 -11.73 0.96 -9.94
CA VAL A 85 -11.69 2.20 -9.15
C VAL A 85 -10.34 2.89 -9.30
N GLU A 86 -10.32 4.21 -9.14
CA GLU A 86 -9.09 4.99 -9.06
C GLU A 86 -8.50 4.91 -7.64
N MET A 87 -7.21 4.62 -7.52
CA MET A 87 -6.48 4.71 -6.24
C MET A 87 -5.76 6.05 -6.16
N GLU A 88 -6.24 6.93 -5.26
CA GLU A 88 -5.58 8.20 -4.93
C GLU A 88 -4.68 8.00 -3.72
N PHE A 89 -3.42 8.42 -3.81
CA PHE A 89 -2.44 8.26 -2.73
C PHE A 89 -2.29 9.57 -1.96
N LYS A 90 -2.54 9.50 -0.64
CA LYS A 90 -2.47 10.63 0.26
C LYS A 90 -1.43 10.40 1.36
N PRO A 91 -0.30 11.14 1.34
CA PRO A 91 0.62 11.15 2.46
C PRO A 91 -0.05 11.62 3.76
N ILE A 92 0.21 10.92 4.85
CA ILE A 92 -0.31 11.22 6.19
C ILE A 92 0.80 11.07 7.22
N ASP A 93 0.62 11.72 8.38
CA ASP A 93 1.40 11.39 9.57
C ASP A 93 1.02 9.98 10.05
N TRP A 94 2.03 9.09 10.13
CA TRP A 94 1.79 7.70 10.49
C TRP A 94 1.25 7.51 11.91
N SER A 95 1.59 8.41 12.82
CA SER A 95 1.04 8.38 14.18
C SER A 95 -0.47 8.67 14.21
N ALA A 96 -0.98 9.40 13.23
CA ALA A 96 -2.39 9.77 13.09
C ALA A 96 -3.21 8.82 12.20
N LYS A 97 -2.61 7.76 11.62
CA LYS A 97 -3.22 6.90 10.58
C LYS A 97 -4.62 6.39 10.88
N GLU A 98 -4.85 5.88 12.11
CA GLU A 98 -6.17 5.37 12.49
C GLU A 98 -7.21 6.48 12.61
N ALA A 99 -6.81 7.68 13.06
CA ALA A 99 -7.66 8.85 13.11
C ALA A 99 -7.99 9.37 11.68
N GLU A 100 -7.05 9.30 10.74
CA GLU A 100 -7.28 9.62 9.33
C GLU A 100 -8.30 8.65 8.70
N LEU A 101 -8.13 7.35 8.96
CA LEU A 101 -9.02 6.30 8.44
C LEU A 101 -10.43 6.40 9.03
N ASN A 102 -10.54 6.43 10.37
CA ASN A 102 -11.83 6.48 11.06
C ASN A 102 -12.55 7.82 10.85
N GLY A 103 -11.78 8.90 10.64
CA GLY A 103 -12.29 10.23 10.28
C GLY A 103 -12.70 10.35 8.80
N LYS A 104 -12.61 9.27 8.02
CA LYS A 104 -12.98 9.21 6.58
C LYS A 104 -12.18 10.21 5.72
N ARG A 105 -10.95 10.58 6.15
CA ARG A 105 -10.03 11.39 5.35
C ARG A 105 -9.20 10.57 4.40
N VAL A 106 -9.11 9.26 4.68
CA VAL A 106 -8.65 8.19 3.77
C VAL A 106 -9.64 7.03 3.86
N ASP A 107 -9.66 6.17 2.85
CA ASP A 107 -10.57 5.01 2.79
C ASP A 107 -9.90 3.73 3.24
N LEU A 108 -8.57 3.64 3.07
CA LEU A 108 -7.76 2.53 3.55
C LEU A 108 -6.35 2.99 3.89
N LEU A 109 -5.63 2.16 4.66
CA LEU A 109 -4.20 2.33 4.94
C LEU A 109 -3.45 1.17 4.29
N TRP A 110 -2.51 1.50 3.41
CA TRP A 110 -1.71 0.52 2.69
C TRP A 110 -0.27 0.99 2.59
N ASN A 111 0.55 0.61 3.58
CA ASN A 111 1.96 1.00 3.66
C ASN A 111 2.71 0.16 4.69
N GLY A 112 2.84 -1.14 4.42
CA GLY A 112 3.47 -2.05 5.37
C GLY A 112 2.78 -2.03 6.75
N MET A 113 1.46 -1.96 6.78
CA MET A 113 0.75 -1.85 8.05
C MET A 113 0.65 -3.20 8.74
N THR A 114 1.38 -3.35 9.82
CA THR A 114 1.38 -4.56 10.65
C THR A 114 0.02 -4.83 11.25
N ILE A 115 -0.42 -6.05 11.13
CA ILE A 115 -1.63 -6.60 11.77
C ILE A 115 -1.29 -6.87 13.25
N THR A 116 -1.82 -6.05 14.17
CA THR A 116 -1.69 -6.29 15.62
C THR A 116 -3.06 -6.43 16.28
N GLU A 117 -3.12 -7.13 17.41
CA GLU A 117 -4.37 -7.29 18.16
C GLU A 117 -4.91 -5.94 18.68
N GLU A 118 -4.00 -4.99 18.97
CA GLU A 118 -4.41 -3.63 19.36
C GLU A 118 -5.09 -2.90 18.22
N ARG A 119 -4.47 -2.92 17.03
CA ARG A 119 -5.02 -2.28 15.82
C ARG A 119 -6.35 -2.91 15.38
N LYS A 120 -6.48 -4.24 15.52
CA LYS A 120 -7.73 -4.96 15.22
C LYS A 120 -8.92 -4.48 16.05
N LYS A 121 -8.73 -3.83 17.18
CA LYS A 121 -9.84 -3.23 17.94
C LYS A 121 -10.48 -2.07 17.19
N ASN A 122 -9.70 -1.31 16.43
CA ASN A 122 -10.09 -0.04 15.80
C ASN A 122 -10.34 -0.14 14.29
N VAL A 123 -9.70 -1.11 13.61
CA VAL A 123 -9.78 -1.29 12.16
C VAL A 123 -9.92 -2.78 11.81
N ASN A 124 -10.35 -3.06 10.59
CA ASN A 124 -10.29 -4.40 10.01
C ASN A 124 -9.08 -4.50 9.07
N PHE A 125 -8.57 -5.71 8.90
CA PHE A 125 -7.45 -5.98 8.00
C PHE A 125 -7.84 -7.01 6.95
N THR A 126 -7.25 -6.89 5.77
CA THR A 126 -7.20 -7.99 4.80
C THR A 126 -6.43 -9.17 5.37
N LYS A 127 -6.47 -10.30 4.68
CA LYS A 127 -5.48 -11.36 4.88
C LYS A 127 -4.07 -10.79 4.73
N PRO A 128 -3.07 -11.39 5.39
CA PRO A 128 -1.68 -10.98 5.21
C PRO A 128 -1.25 -11.07 3.75
N TYR A 129 -0.55 -10.02 3.27
CA TYR A 129 0.03 -10.04 1.92
C TYR A 129 1.57 -10.15 1.93
N MET A 130 2.20 -9.92 3.09
CA MET A 130 3.66 -10.00 3.25
C MET A 130 4.03 -10.22 4.72
N GLN A 131 5.15 -10.91 4.97
CA GLN A 131 5.77 -11.00 6.29
C GLN A 131 6.91 -9.99 6.45
N ASN A 132 7.12 -9.52 7.67
CA ASN A 132 8.17 -8.60 8.06
C ASN A 132 8.76 -8.98 9.43
N HIS A 133 9.90 -8.38 9.79
CA HIS A 133 10.47 -8.44 11.13
C HIS A 133 10.77 -7.03 11.64
N GLN A 134 10.66 -6.83 12.95
CA GLN A 134 11.18 -5.63 13.57
C GLN A 134 12.65 -5.84 13.91
N ILE A 135 13.55 -5.23 13.14
CA ILE A 135 14.99 -5.40 13.23
C ILE A 135 15.66 -4.23 13.95
N VAL A 136 16.91 -4.46 14.36
CA VAL A 136 17.77 -3.42 14.95
C VAL A 136 18.84 -3.02 13.94
N ILE A 137 18.92 -1.72 13.68
CA ILE A 137 19.99 -1.11 12.88
C ILE A 137 20.91 -0.33 13.81
N VAL A 138 22.20 -0.50 13.59
CA VAL A 138 23.27 0.29 14.23
C VAL A 138 24.19 0.83 13.15
N THR A 139 25.04 1.82 13.47
CA THR A 139 26.11 2.20 12.55
C THR A 139 27.08 1.02 12.34
N ALA A 140 27.74 0.95 11.20
CA ALA A 140 28.68 -0.13 10.89
C ALA A 140 29.79 -0.28 11.95
N GLN A 141 30.18 0.82 12.58
CA GLN A 141 31.25 0.89 13.59
C GLN A 141 30.74 0.73 15.04
N SER A 142 29.44 0.55 15.23
CA SER A 142 28.85 0.37 16.56
C SER A 142 29.42 -0.87 17.25
N PRO A 143 29.75 -0.79 18.56
CA PRO A 143 30.13 -1.96 19.32
C PRO A 143 28.97 -2.91 19.63
N ILE A 144 27.72 -2.46 19.50
CA ILE A 144 26.50 -3.23 19.80
C ILE A 144 26.38 -4.41 18.83
N GLN A 145 26.39 -5.64 19.35
CA GLN A 145 26.31 -6.86 18.56
C GLN A 145 24.97 -7.61 18.71
N ALA A 146 24.30 -7.39 19.83
CA ALA A 146 23.08 -8.10 20.19
C ALA A 146 22.02 -7.16 20.78
N LYS A 147 20.75 -7.54 20.69
CA LYS A 147 19.61 -6.80 21.22
C LYS A 147 19.73 -6.53 22.74
N ALA A 148 20.29 -7.46 23.50
CA ALA A 148 20.52 -7.29 24.94
C ALA A 148 21.44 -6.10 25.29
N GLU A 149 22.33 -5.71 24.35
CA GLU A 149 23.24 -4.59 24.53
C GLU A 149 22.58 -3.21 24.29
N LEU A 150 21.28 -3.19 24.00
CA LEU A 150 20.46 -1.96 23.99
C LEU A 150 20.21 -1.43 25.41
N ALA A 151 20.52 -2.20 26.45
CA ALA A 151 20.48 -1.74 27.84
C ALA A 151 21.34 -0.47 28.02
N GLY A 152 20.78 0.57 28.64
CA GLY A 152 21.42 1.88 28.81
C GLY A 152 21.57 2.74 27.56
N LYS A 153 21.04 2.32 26.38
CA LYS A 153 21.17 3.00 25.10
C LYS A 153 19.99 3.90 24.77
N VAL A 154 20.23 4.86 23.87
CA VAL A 154 19.19 5.69 23.25
C VAL A 154 18.80 5.04 21.94
N VAL A 155 17.56 4.55 21.85
CA VAL A 155 17.04 3.80 20.71
C VAL A 155 15.98 4.62 19.99
N GLY A 156 16.16 4.83 18.69
CA GLY A 156 15.19 5.51 17.81
C GLY A 156 14.11 4.58 17.30
N ILE A 157 12.90 5.11 17.13
CA ILE A 157 11.76 4.38 16.63
C ILE A 157 10.76 5.34 15.97
N GLN A 158 10.01 4.87 14.98
CA GLN A 158 8.93 5.69 14.43
C GLN A 158 7.71 5.68 15.36
N ASP A 159 7.15 6.85 15.64
CA ASP A 159 5.94 6.95 16.46
C ASP A 159 4.73 6.32 15.76
N GLY A 160 3.91 5.60 16.53
CA GLY A 160 2.75 4.88 15.99
C GLY A 160 3.09 3.63 15.16
N SER A 161 4.38 3.27 14.98
CA SER A 161 4.77 2.00 14.34
C SER A 161 4.54 0.80 15.28
N SER A 162 4.46 -0.41 14.70
CA SER A 162 4.40 -1.67 15.45
C SER A 162 5.67 -1.95 16.24
N ALA A 163 6.79 -1.37 15.82
CA ALA A 163 8.06 -1.45 16.54
C ALA A 163 7.95 -0.96 17.99
N VAL A 164 7.11 0.05 18.26
CA VAL A 164 6.87 0.53 19.63
C VAL A 164 6.36 -0.60 20.53
N GLU A 165 5.32 -1.31 20.05
CA GLU A 165 4.72 -2.44 20.77
C GLU A 165 5.69 -3.62 20.88
N ALA A 166 6.42 -3.93 19.81
CA ALA A 166 7.40 -5.00 19.77
C ALA A 166 8.54 -4.78 20.78
N VAL A 167 9.10 -3.57 20.84
CA VAL A 167 10.11 -3.22 21.84
C VAL A 167 9.53 -3.26 23.25
N GLN A 168 8.34 -2.69 23.49
CA GLN A 168 7.74 -2.64 24.83
C GLN A 168 7.41 -4.02 25.40
N LYS A 169 7.14 -5.02 24.57
CA LYS A 169 6.92 -6.41 24.99
C LYS A 169 8.20 -7.17 25.32
N ASP A 170 9.33 -6.70 24.83
CA ASP A 170 10.62 -7.36 25.05
C ASP A 170 11.20 -6.97 26.41
N PRO A 171 11.79 -7.93 27.16
CA PRO A 171 12.40 -7.64 28.46
C PRO A 171 13.43 -6.51 28.43
N VAL A 172 14.21 -6.36 27.35
CA VAL A 172 15.24 -5.33 27.22
C VAL A 172 14.69 -3.90 27.27
N SER A 173 13.39 -3.73 27.00
CA SER A 173 12.75 -2.41 27.04
C SER A 173 12.87 -1.70 28.39
N LYS A 174 12.93 -2.47 29.50
CA LYS A 174 13.06 -1.93 30.86
C LYS A 174 14.41 -1.30 31.12
N ASP A 175 15.43 -1.72 30.39
CA ASP A 175 16.82 -1.32 30.57
C ASP A 175 17.27 -0.33 29.48
N ILE A 176 16.47 -0.09 28.42
CA ILE A 176 16.71 0.97 27.44
C ILE A 176 16.66 2.33 28.17
N LYS A 177 17.70 3.15 27.99
CA LYS A 177 17.78 4.48 28.59
C LYS A 177 16.69 5.41 28.09
N GLU A 178 16.46 5.41 26.80
CA GLU A 178 15.44 6.24 26.13
C GLU A 178 14.97 5.58 24.85
N LEU A 179 13.65 5.48 24.67
CA LEU A 179 13.03 5.11 23.39
C LEU A 179 12.54 6.39 22.72
N LYS A 180 13.38 6.96 21.86
CA LYS A 180 13.14 8.24 21.21
C LYS A 180 12.27 8.08 19.97
N LYS A 181 11.14 8.77 19.95
CA LYS A 181 10.14 8.69 18.88
C LYS A 181 10.39 9.72 17.79
N PHE A 182 10.21 9.31 16.53
CA PHE A 182 10.36 10.14 15.33
C PHE A 182 9.09 10.09 14.47
N GLY A 183 8.85 11.13 13.67
CA GLY A 183 7.73 11.15 12.73
C GLY A 183 7.88 10.12 11.61
N ASP A 184 9.11 9.85 11.17
CA ASP A 184 9.45 8.87 10.15
C ASP A 184 10.79 8.17 10.43
N ASN A 185 11.03 7.06 9.72
CA ASN A 185 12.24 6.24 9.88
C ASN A 185 13.49 6.93 9.32
N VAL A 186 13.36 7.81 8.33
CA VAL A 186 14.49 8.53 7.73
C VAL A 186 15.11 9.46 8.76
N ALA A 187 14.28 10.21 9.49
CA ALA A 187 14.71 11.08 10.57
C ALA A 187 15.44 10.31 11.69
N ALA A 188 14.95 9.13 12.06
CA ALA A 188 15.61 8.26 13.04
C ALA A 188 16.98 7.78 12.53
N LEU A 189 17.08 7.34 11.27
CA LEU A 189 18.35 6.91 10.68
C LEU A 189 19.37 8.06 10.55
N MET A 190 18.91 9.27 10.24
CA MET A 190 19.79 10.45 10.25
C MET A 190 20.34 10.75 11.66
N ASP A 191 19.52 10.63 12.70
CA ASP A 191 19.98 10.79 14.11
C ASP A 191 20.95 9.67 14.50
N LEU A 192 20.77 8.44 14.02
CA LEU A 192 21.72 7.34 14.19
C LEU A 192 23.07 7.67 13.56
N THR A 193 23.09 8.11 12.30
CA THR A 193 24.32 8.45 11.58
C THR A 193 25.12 9.55 12.28
N THR A 194 24.43 10.51 12.91
CA THR A 194 25.10 11.63 13.62
C THR A 194 25.45 11.31 15.08
N GLY A 195 25.22 10.07 15.53
CA GLY A 195 25.55 9.62 16.89
C GLY A 195 24.62 10.15 17.98
N ARG A 196 23.46 10.69 17.62
CA ARG A 196 22.41 11.07 18.59
C ARG A 196 21.57 9.88 19.06
N LEU A 197 21.65 8.76 18.35
CA LEU A 197 21.10 7.46 18.70
C LEU A 197 22.19 6.42 18.70
N ASP A 198 22.03 5.39 19.53
CA ASP A 198 22.89 4.20 19.54
C ASP A 198 22.37 3.13 18.59
N ALA A 199 21.06 3.04 18.38
CA ALA A 199 20.39 2.09 17.50
C ALA A 199 19.04 2.64 17.03
N VAL A 200 18.49 2.03 15.95
CA VAL A 200 17.12 2.26 15.48
C VAL A 200 16.42 0.91 15.36
N VAL A 201 15.19 0.81 15.87
CA VAL A 201 14.31 -0.34 15.60
C VAL A 201 13.37 0.04 14.49
N VAL A 202 13.32 -0.80 13.46
CA VAL A 202 12.62 -0.50 12.20
C VAL A 202 12.23 -1.80 11.50
N ASP A 203 11.27 -1.70 10.61
CA ASP A 203 10.87 -2.78 9.71
C ASP A 203 12.02 -3.28 8.85
N GLU A 204 12.16 -4.59 8.72
CA GLU A 204 13.25 -5.23 7.97
C GLU A 204 13.32 -4.72 6.52
N VAL A 205 12.16 -4.51 5.88
CA VAL A 205 12.10 -3.99 4.50
C VAL A 205 12.79 -2.64 4.37
N VAL A 206 12.58 -1.72 5.32
CA VAL A 206 13.22 -0.40 5.36
C VAL A 206 14.70 -0.53 5.69
N GLY A 207 15.02 -1.34 6.70
CA GLY A 207 16.41 -1.55 7.13
C GLY A 207 17.28 -2.10 6.00
N ARG A 208 16.81 -3.12 5.30
CA ARG A 208 17.52 -3.69 4.14
C ARG A 208 17.64 -2.71 2.98
N TYR A 209 16.59 -1.92 2.72
CA TYR A 209 16.65 -0.88 1.71
C TYR A 209 17.81 0.09 1.98
N TYR A 210 17.91 0.63 3.20
CA TYR A 210 18.96 1.60 3.51
C TYR A 210 20.35 0.98 3.59
N THR A 211 20.50 -0.25 4.10
CA THR A 211 21.81 -0.93 4.12
C THR A 211 22.31 -1.24 2.71
N SER A 212 21.40 -1.54 1.76
CA SER A 212 21.77 -1.75 0.35
C SER A 212 22.14 -0.45 -0.37
N LYS A 213 21.45 0.66 -0.07
CA LYS A 213 21.72 1.96 -0.71
C LYS A 213 22.93 2.70 -0.12
N LYS A 214 23.31 2.36 1.12
CA LYS A 214 24.43 2.98 1.85
C LYS A 214 25.36 1.91 2.43
N PRO A 215 26.06 1.15 1.57
CA PRO A 215 26.94 0.09 2.02
C PRO A 215 28.03 0.64 2.93
N GLY A 216 28.26 -0.02 4.08
CA GLY A 216 29.27 0.36 5.06
C GLY A 216 28.85 1.48 6.02
N GLU A 217 27.66 2.07 5.89
CA GLU A 217 27.13 3.05 6.85
C GLU A 217 26.41 2.38 8.02
N TYR A 218 25.63 1.33 7.73
CA TYR A 218 24.78 0.62 8.69
C TYR A 218 25.08 -0.86 8.76
N ARG A 219 24.71 -1.47 9.89
CA ARG A 219 24.68 -2.91 10.12
C ARG A 219 23.38 -3.30 10.80
N ILE A 220 22.80 -4.41 10.35
CA ILE A 220 21.62 -5.02 10.96
C ILE A 220 22.13 -6.06 11.98
N LEU A 221 21.54 -6.08 13.19
CA LEU A 221 21.82 -7.12 14.17
C LEU A 221 21.21 -8.45 13.72
N THR A 222 21.76 -9.57 14.19
CA THR A 222 21.25 -10.91 13.87
C THR A 222 19.96 -11.25 14.61
N ASP A 223 19.79 -10.74 15.83
CA ASP A 223 18.57 -10.86 16.61
C ASP A 223 17.61 -9.68 16.33
N ASN A 224 16.33 -9.90 16.57
CA ASN A 224 15.28 -8.95 16.23
C ASN A 224 14.17 -8.94 17.31
N PHE A 225 13.14 -8.10 17.12
CA PHE A 225 11.99 -8.00 18.02
C PHE A 225 10.76 -8.82 17.56
N GLY A 226 10.96 -9.77 16.67
CA GLY A 226 9.95 -10.72 16.23
C GLY A 226 9.44 -10.49 14.81
N SER A 227 8.71 -11.49 14.32
CA SER A 227 8.02 -11.44 13.02
C SER A 227 6.63 -10.87 13.14
N GLU A 228 6.17 -10.28 12.05
CA GLU A 228 4.84 -9.70 11.93
C GLU A 228 4.30 -9.86 10.52
N ASP A 229 2.99 -9.73 10.34
CA ASP A 229 2.32 -9.80 9.06
C ASP A 229 1.79 -8.42 8.66
N TYR A 230 1.97 -8.02 7.40
CA TYR A 230 1.37 -6.84 6.82
C TYR A 230 0.00 -7.12 6.22
N GLY A 231 -0.95 -6.21 6.45
CA GLY A 231 -2.27 -6.22 5.85
C GLY A 231 -2.72 -4.82 5.45
N VAL A 232 -3.70 -4.75 4.58
CA VAL A 232 -4.39 -3.49 4.24
C VAL A 232 -5.46 -3.24 5.29
N ALA A 233 -5.46 -2.06 5.90
CA ALA A 233 -6.46 -1.72 6.89
C ALA A 233 -7.61 -0.91 6.29
N VAL A 234 -8.83 -1.27 6.67
CA VAL A 234 -10.09 -0.59 6.34
C VAL A 234 -10.87 -0.28 7.60
N ARG A 235 -11.85 0.63 7.52
CA ARG A 235 -12.75 0.92 8.64
C ARG A 235 -13.54 -0.32 9.06
N LYS A 236 -13.95 -0.35 10.33
CA LYS A 236 -14.76 -1.45 10.90
C LYS A 236 -16.09 -1.67 10.19
N ASP A 237 -16.68 -0.59 9.69
CA ASP A 237 -17.99 -0.60 9.02
C ASP A 237 -17.90 -0.83 7.51
N ASP A 238 -16.70 -1.00 6.94
CA ASP A 238 -16.49 -1.16 5.49
C ASP A 238 -16.19 -2.62 5.10
N ALA A 239 -17.11 -3.52 5.44
CA ALA A 239 -16.95 -4.95 5.18
C ALA A 239 -16.97 -5.29 3.69
N GLU A 240 -17.65 -4.49 2.85
CA GLU A 240 -17.70 -4.71 1.41
C GLU A 240 -16.32 -4.43 0.78
N LEU A 241 -15.71 -3.30 1.09
CA LEU A 241 -14.37 -2.97 0.60
C LEU A 241 -13.35 -4.03 1.04
N LEU A 242 -13.40 -4.45 2.32
CA LEU A 242 -12.54 -5.50 2.84
C LEU A 242 -12.65 -6.79 2.03
N SER A 243 -13.88 -7.29 1.84
CA SER A 243 -14.13 -8.53 1.10
C SER A 243 -13.63 -8.45 -0.34
N ARG A 244 -13.84 -7.33 -1.02
CA ARG A 244 -13.38 -7.13 -2.39
C ARG A 244 -11.86 -7.01 -2.50
N LEU A 245 -11.21 -6.36 -1.53
CA LEU A 245 -9.74 -6.30 -1.46
C LEU A 245 -9.15 -7.69 -1.24
N ASP A 246 -9.68 -8.48 -0.31
CA ASP A 246 -9.22 -9.85 -0.08
C ASP A 246 -9.32 -10.72 -1.34
N GLN A 247 -10.47 -10.69 -2.02
CA GLN A 247 -10.67 -11.42 -3.27
C GLN A 247 -9.70 -10.97 -4.37
N THR A 248 -9.45 -9.66 -4.43
CA THR A 248 -8.53 -9.08 -5.43
C THR A 248 -7.09 -9.48 -5.14
N LEU A 249 -6.64 -9.40 -3.89
CA LEU A 249 -5.30 -9.82 -3.48
C LEU A 249 -5.09 -11.33 -3.69
N ASP A 250 -6.10 -12.18 -3.36
CA ASP A 250 -6.06 -13.61 -3.65
C ASP A 250 -5.91 -13.88 -5.17
N ALA A 251 -6.66 -13.16 -6.00
CA ALA A 251 -6.56 -13.28 -7.46
C ALA A 251 -5.20 -12.82 -7.99
N MET A 252 -4.64 -11.74 -7.43
CA MET A 252 -3.29 -11.24 -7.80
C MET A 252 -2.19 -12.23 -7.37
N ALA A 253 -2.37 -12.90 -6.26
CA ALA A 253 -1.46 -13.97 -5.83
C ALA A 253 -1.54 -15.19 -6.74
N ALA A 254 -2.77 -15.59 -7.12
CA ALA A 254 -3.02 -16.78 -7.95
C ALA A 254 -2.51 -16.64 -9.39
N ASP A 255 -2.62 -15.46 -10.01
CA ASP A 255 -2.18 -15.23 -11.39
C ASP A 255 -0.72 -14.76 -11.50
N GLY A 256 -0.03 -14.58 -10.38
CA GLY A 256 1.38 -14.21 -10.33
C GLY A 256 1.67 -12.70 -10.48
N SER A 257 0.66 -11.84 -10.64
CA SER A 257 0.87 -10.40 -10.76
C SER A 257 1.42 -9.78 -9.48
N ALA A 258 0.96 -10.25 -8.29
CA ALA A 258 1.54 -9.83 -7.01
C ALA A 258 3.03 -10.22 -6.93
N LYS A 259 3.38 -11.43 -7.40
CA LYS A 259 4.79 -11.86 -7.45
C LYS A 259 5.62 -11.00 -8.40
N ALA A 260 5.11 -10.66 -9.57
CA ALA A 260 5.82 -9.81 -10.51
C ALA A 260 6.11 -8.41 -9.92
N ILE A 261 5.16 -7.84 -9.15
CA ILE A 261 5.35 -6.59 -8.43
C ILE A 261 6.38 -6.76 -7.30
N TYR A 262 6.32 -7.87 -6.56
CA TYR A 262 7.32 -8.19 -5.53
C TYR A 262 8.73 -8.28 -6.13
N ASP A 263 8.89 -9.03 -7.21
CA ASP A 263 10.18 -9.21 -7.87
C ASP A 263 10.76 -7.87 -8.37
N LYS A 264 9.92 -6.95 -8.85
CA LYS A 264 10.34 -5.60 -9.25
C LYS A 264 11.02 -4.83 -8.11
N TRP A 265 10.53 -4.96 -6.89
CA TRP A 265 10.99 -4.14 -5.75
C TRP A 265 12.04 -4.83 -4.88
N PHE A 266 12.08 -6.17 -4.87
CA PHE A 266 12.91 -6.94 -3.94
C PHE A 266 13.95 -7.86 -4.60
N SER A 267 13.94 -8.03 -5.94
CA SER A 267 14.91 -8.91 -6.61
C SER A 267 16.34 -8.38 -6.58
N GLU A 268 16.53 -7.05 -6.60
CA GLU A 268 17.86 -6.42 -6.55
C GLU A 268 18.50 -6.47 -5.14
N ALA A 269 17.74 -6.75 -4.10
CA ALA A 269 18.23 -6.82 -2.71
C ALA A 269 18.92 -8.16 -2.37
N LYS A 270 19.05 -9.08 -3.34
CA LYS A 270 19.71 -10.39 -3.16
C LYS A 270 21.18 -10.43 -3.62
N GLN A 271 21.75 -9.28 -4.03
CA GLN A 271 23.17 -9.21 -4.40
C GLN A 271 24.01 -8.55 -3.32
#